data_1f6e7869bf85fd7cae48441421679391
#
_entry.id   1f6e7869bf85fd7cae48441421679391
#
_cell.length_a   1.000
_cell.length_b   1.000
_cell.length_c   1.000
_cell.angle_alpha   90.00
_cell.angle_beta   90.00
_cell.angle_gamma   90.00
#
_symmetry.space_group_name_H-M   'P 1'
#
loop_
_entity.id
_entity.type
_entity.pdbx_description
1 polymer ?
#
loop_
_entity_poly.entity_id
_entity_poly.type
_entity_poly.pdbx_seq_one_letter_code
_entity_poly.pdbx_strand_id
1 'polypeptide(L)'
;MCIRDRHYIPRRIEDGYGLGQDAIRSLHEQGVELLITVDCGITGVEEVDFAASLGMDVVITDHHECKDTLPRAVAVVDPHRPDCTYPFPYLAGCGVALKLVLALGGESREEALFSRYCTLAAIGTIADVMPMSGENRTIVSRGLECITQSDFIGLHALLQEAGLMDKAITSVQVGFVLAPR
;
A
#
# COMPACT_ATOMS: atom_id res chain seq x y z
N MET A 1 19.77 -2.53 -17.08
CA MET A 1 19.49 -3.36 -15.91
C MET A 1 17.99 -3.66 -15.96
N CYS A 2 17.60 -4.91 -16.25
CA CYS A 2 16.18 -5.30 -16.19
C CYS A 2 15.85 -5.61 -14.74
N ILE A 3 15.16 -4.69 -14.06
CA ILE A 3 14.53 -4.97 -12.78
C ILE A 3 13.30 -5.82 -13.10
N ARG A 4 13.30 -7.07 -12.63
CA ARG A 4 12.10 -7.90 -12.70
C ARG A 4 11.38 -7.75 -11.36
N ASP A 5 10.38 -6.89 -11.35
CA ASP A 5 9.44 -6.83 -10.25
C ASP A 5 8.25 -7.78 -10.50
N ARG A 6 7.70 -8.32 -9.44
CA ARG A 6 6.52 -9.15 -9.44
C ARG A 6 5.63 -8.71 -8.29
N HIS A 7 4.35 -8.56 -8.55
CA HIS A 7 3.38 -8.42 -7.49
C HIS A 7 2.82 -9.78 -7.11
N TYR A 8 2.55 -9.96 -5.84
CA TYR A 8 1.84 -11.10 -5.30
C TYR A 8 0.69 -10.59 -4.42
N ILE A 9 -0.51 -11.04 -4.72
CA ILE A 9 -1.71 -10.71 -3.94
C ILE A 9 -2.22 -12.04 -3.36
N PRO A 10 -2.18 -12.21 -2.02
CA PRO A 10 -2.68 -13.42 -1.37
C PRO A 10 -4.17 -13.64 -1.67
N ARG A 11 -4.55 -14.89 -1.90
CA ARG A 11 -5.95 -15.27 -2.05
C ARG A 11 -6.56 -15.40 -0.65
N ARG A 12 -7.40 -14.43 -0.29
CA ARG A 12 -7.92 -14.23 1.07
C ARG A 12 -8.54 -15.49 1.71
N ILE A 13 -9.18 -16.35 0.90
CA ILE A 13 -9.84 -17.57 1.39
C ILE A 13 -8.85 -18.74 1.53
N GLU A 14 -7.88 -18.85 0.62
CA GLU A 14 -6.96 -19.99 0.54
C GLU A 14 -5.66 -19.74 1.33
N ASP A 15 -5.10 -18.52 1.20
CA ASP A 15 -3.80 -18.18 1.77
C ASP A 15 -3.92 -17.44 3.11
N GLY A 16 -5.12 -16.99 3.49
CA GLY A 16 -5.34 -16.18 4.69
C GLY A 16 -4.99 -14.70 4.47
N TYR A 17 -4.91 -13.93 5.57
CA TYR A 17 -4.52 -12.53 5.57
C TYR A 17 -3.04 -12.37 5.95
N GLY A 18 -2.33 -11.49 5.25
CA GLY A 18 -0.94 -11.16 5.54
C GLY A 18 0.07 -12.03 4.79
N LEU A 19 1.25 -12.18 5.39
CA LEU A 19 2.33 -13.00 4.83
C LEU A 19 2.06 -14.47 5.14
N GLY A 20 2.23 -15.34 4.12
CA GLY A 20 2.15 -16.79 4.28
C GLY A 20 3.48 -17.46 3.89
N GLN A 21 3.90 -18.49 4.64
CA GLN A 21 5.16 -19.20 4.37
C GLN A 21 5.16 -19.89 3.00
N ASP A 22 4.02 -20.40 2.54
CA ASP A 22 3.91 -21.03 1.23
C ASP A 22 4.09 -20.03 0.09
N ALA A 23 3.54 -18.80 0.25
CA ALA A 23 3.76 -17.70 -0.67
C ALA A 23 5.25 -17.31 -0.73
N ILE A 24 5.88 -17.15 0.44
CA ILE A 24 7.31 -16.82 0.55
C ILE A 24 8.16 -17.90 -0.14
N ARG A 25 7.88 -19.19 0.11
CA ARG A 25 8.57 -20.31 -0.54
C ARG A 25 8.44 -20.25 -2.06
N SER A 26 7.22 -20.06 -2.54
CA SER A 26 6.94 -19.98 -3.99
C SER A 26 7.66 -18.80 -4.65
N LEU A 27 7.72 -17.64 -3.97
CA LEU A 27 8.46 -16.48 -4.47
C LEU A 27 9.97 -16.72 -4.48
N HIS A 28 10.51 -17.35 -3.43
CA HIS A 28 11.92 -17.74 -3.38
C HIS A 28 12.31 -18.69 -4.53
N GLU A 29 11.50 -19.72 -4.79
CA GLU A 29 11.70 -20.65 -5.91
C GLU A 29 11.68 -19.97 -7.29
N GLN A 30 11.01 -18.81 -7.39
CA GLN A 30 11.00 -17.95 -8.57
C GLN A 30 12.20 -17.00 -8.64
N GLY A 31 13.13 -17.05 -7.66
CA GLY A 31 14.33 -16.23 -7.61
C GLY A 31 14.10 -14.82 -7.06
N VAL A 32 13.07 -14.62 -6.23
CA VAL A 32 12.87 -13.35 -5.51
C VAL A 32 13.85 -13.29 -4.34
N GLU A 33 14.64 -12.23 -4.27
CA GLU A 33 15.63 -11.96 -3.23
C GLU A 33 15.16 -10.87 -2.24
N LEU A 34 14.30 -9.95 -2.68
CA LEU A 34 13.74 -8.87 -1.86
C LEU A 34 12.22 -8.95 -1.89
N LEU A 35 11.61 -9.03 -0.72
CA LEU A 35 10.17 -8.96 -0.50
C LEU A 35 9.82 -7.61 0.12
N ILE A 36 8.96 -6.83 -0.53
CA ILE A 36 8.40 -5.59 0.04
C ILE A 36 6.92 -5.83 0.30
N THR A 37 6.51 -5.76 1.56
CA THR A 37 5.09 -5.87 1.90
C THR A 37 4.42 -4.50 1.83
N VAL A 38 3.15 -4.49 1.48
CA VAL A 38 2.31 -3.30 1.47
C VAL A 38 1.01 -3.63 2.17
N ASP A 39 0.63 -2.86 3.18
CA ASP A 39 -0.61 -3.03 3.95
C ASP A 39 -0.68 -4.35 4.73
N CYS A 40 0.45 -4.93 5.05
CA CYS A 40 0.57 -6.13 5.87
C CYS A 40 2.03 -6.36 6.31
N GLY A 41 2.20 -7.29 7.26
CA GLY A 41 3.52 -7.80 7.63
C GLY A 41 4.00 -7.40 9.01
N ILE A 42 3.46 -6.35 9.62
CA ILE A 42 3.90 -5.89 10.96
C ILE A 42 3.70 -6.96 12.05
N THR A 43 2.77 -7.87 11.86
CA THR A 43 2.50 -8.98 12.79
C THR A 43 3.14 -10.30 12.39
N GLY A 44 3.82 -10.37 11.23
CA GLY A 44 4.35 -11.57 10.59
C GLY A 44 5.77 -11.92 11.04
N VAL A 45 6.02 -12.08 12.34
CA VAL A 45 7.36 -12.34 12.90
C VAL A 45 7.93 -13.66 12.38
N GLU A 46 7.12 -14.74 12.43
CA GLU A 46 7.55 -16.08 12.00
C GLU A 46 7.77 -16.15 10.48
N GLU A 47 6.95 -15.45 9.71
CA GLU A 47 7.03 -15.39 8.26
C GLU A 47 8.28 -14.64 7.80
N VAL A 48 8.63 -13.55 8.49
CA VAL A 48 9.85 -12.79 8.21
C VAL A 48 11.09 -13.59 8.59
N ASP A 49 11.07 -14.27 9.74
CA ASP A 49 12.17 -15.19 10.12
C ASP A 49 12.31 -16.34 9.10
N PHE A 50 11.20 -16.86 8.59
CA PHE A 50 11.20 -17.86 7.55
C PHE A 50 11.80 -17.33 6.23
N ALA A 51 11.42 -16.15 5.78
CA ALA A 51 12.00 -15.50 4.60
C ALA A 51 13.52 -15.31 4.76
N ALA A 52 13.96 -14.83 5.91
CA ALA A 52 15.38 -14.68 6.24
C ALA A 52 16.13 -16.03 6.21
N SER A 53 15.51 -17.12 6.66
CA SER A 53 16.09 -18.47 6.60
C SER A 53 16.33 -18.96 5.16
N LEU A 54 15.58 -18.43 4.21
CA LEU A 54 15.74 -18.68 2.77
C LEU A 54 16.72 -17.71 2.09
N GLY A 55 17.31 -16.78 2.84
CA GLY A 55 18.22 -15.76 2.30
C GLY A 55 17.50 -14.59 1.61
N MET A 56 16.21 -14.40 1.86
CA MET A 56 15.45 -13.28 1.31
C MET A 56 15.48 -12.07 2.28
N ASP A 57 15.69 -10.89 1.74
CA ASP A 57 15.50 -9.64 2.45
C ASP A 57 14.02 -9.26 2.50
N VAL A 58 13.57 -8.70 3.63
CA VAL A 58 12.19 -8.24 3.79
C VAL A 58 12.17 -6.77 4.20
N VAL A 59 11.36 -5.98 3.51
CA VAL A 59 10.99 -4.61 3.87
C VAL A 59 9.50 -4.59 4.14
N ILE A 60 9.10 -4.17 5.33
CA ILE A 60 7.71 -4.09 5.73
C ILE A 60 7.23 -2.64 5.57
N THR A 61 6.11 -2.44 4.86
CA THR A 61 5.34 -1.20 4.91
C THR A 61 3.91 -1.54 5.32
N ASP A 62 3.51 -1.06 6.49
CA ASP A 62 2.23 -1.39 7.10
C ASP A 62 1.69 -0.20 7.89
N HIS A 63 0.47 -0.32 8.39
CA HIS A 63 -0.20 0.70 9.21
C HIS A 63 -1.06 0.07 10.33
N HIS A 64 -0.98 -1.24 10.48
CA HIS A 64 -1.72 -1.95 11.53
C HIS A 64 -1.03 -1.80 12.89
N GLU A 65 -1.79 -2.07 13.96
CA GLU A 65 -1.25 -2.06 15.32
C GLU A 65 -0.11 -3.08 15.49
N CYS A 66 0.98 -2.60 16.09
CA CYS A 66 2.15 -3.42 16.36
C CYS A 66 1.87 -4.40 17.51
N LYS A 67 2.46 -5.59 17.42
CA LYS A 67 2.59 -6.51 18.58
C LYS A 67 3.79 -6.14 19.45
N ASP A 68 3.90 -6.76 20.62
CA ASP A 68 5.04 -6.58 21.53
C ASP A 68 6.39 -6.88 20.86
N THR A 69 6.40 -7.80 19.90
CA THR A 69 7.59 -8.17 19.15
C THR A 69 7.41 -7.77 17.70
N LEU A 70 8.32 -6.95 17.20
CA LEU A 70 8.37 -6.56 15.79
C LEU A 70 9.14 -7.60 14.97
N PRO A 71 8.75 -7.82 13.70
CA PRO A 71 9.52 -8.65 12.76
C PRO A 71 10.95 -8.12 12.55
N ARG A 72 11.91 -9.03 12.45
CA ARG A 72 13.33 -8.72 12.20
C ARG A 72 13.61 -8.54 10.71
N ALA A 73 12.85 -7.66 10.06
CA ALA A 73 13.04 -7.29 8.67
C ALA A 73 14.22 -6.31 8.51
N VAL A 74 14.71 -6.16 7.27
CA VAL A 74 15.76 -5.17 6.93
C VAL A 74 15.30 -3.75 7.24
N ALA A 75 14.01 -3.47 6.98
CA ALA A 75 13.36 -2.22 7.39
C ALA A 75 11.89 -2.47 7.71
N VAL A 76 11.38 -1.74 8.69
CA VAL A 76 9.96 -1.74 9.09
C VAL A 76 9.47 -0.30 9.08
N VAL A 77 8.58 0.01 8.17
CA VAL A 77 7.93 1.32 8.03
C VAL A 77 6.48 1.17 8.46
N ASP A 78 6.18 1.66 9.65
CA ASP A 78 4.83 1.65 10.20
C ASP A 78 4.68 2.83 11.18
N PRO A 79 3.67 3.69 11.02
CA PRO A 79 3.47 4.83 11.91
C PRO A 79 3.04 4.46 13.34
N HIS A 80 2.56 3.21 13.57
CA HIS A 80 2.17 2.74 14.91
C HIS A 80 3.32 2.10 15.70
N ARG A 81 4.53 2.06 15.15
CA ARG A 81 5.69 1.58 15.92
C ARG A 81 5.93 2.44 17.17
N PRO A 82 6.26 1.82 18.32
CA PRO A 82 6.48 2.57 19.57
C PRO A 82 7.60 3.62 19.50
N ASP A 83 8.56 3.42 18.59
CA ASP A 83 9.70 4.32 18.37
C ASP A 83 9.48 5.29 17.18
N CYS A 84 8.30 5.27 16.56
CA CYS A 84 7.99 6.15 15.44
C CYS A 84 7.74 7.57 15.93
N THR A 85 8.42 8.53 15.30
CA THR A 85 8.23 9.96 15.57
C THR A 85 7.42 10.68 14.50
N TYR A 86 6.86 9.94 13.56
CA TYR A 86 6.03 10.52 12.51
C TYR A 86 4.76 11.13 13.11
N PRO A 87 4.42 12.39 12.80
CA PRO A 87 3.39 13.14 13.52
C PRO A 87 1.95 12.72 13.17
N PHE A 88 1.76 11.89 12.14
CA PHE A 88 0.43 11.48 11.67
C PHE A 88 0.32 9.95 11.55
N PRO A 89 -0.17 9.25 12.58
CA PRO A 89 -0.20 7.79 12.61
C PRO A 89 -1.34 7.16 11.79
N TYR A 90 -2.29 7.94 11.28
CA TYR A 90 -3.54 7.44 10.69
C TYR A 90 -3.47 7.24 9.16
N LEU A 91 -2.31 7.05 8.59
CA LEU A 91 -2.20 6.69 7.18
C LEU A 91 -2.74 5.28 6.94
N ALA A 92 -3.48 5.06 5.84
CA ALA A 92 -3.74 3.72 5.32
C ALA A 92 -2.46 3.08 4.78
N GLY A 93 -2.43 1.76 4.58
CA GLY A 93 -1.28 1.07 3.98
C GLY A 93 -0.86 1.64 2.62
N CYS A 94 -1.83 2.02 1.77
CA CYS A 94 -1.56 2.74 0.52
C CYS A 94 -0.97 4.14 0.73
N GLY A 95 -1.30 4.81 1.83
CA GLY A 95 -0.70 6.09 2.24
C GLY A 95 0.76 5.93 2.65
N VAL A 96 1.07 4.88 3.40
CA VAL A 96 2.46 4.50 3.74
C VAL A 96 3.25 4.16 2.48
N ALA A 97 2.66 3.40 1.55
CA ALA A 97 3.27 3.09 0.26
C ALA A 97 3.53 4.37 -0.57
N LEU A 98 2.59 5.32 -0.58
CA LEU A 98 2.80 6.62 -1.22
C LEU A 98 4.01 7.34 -0.62
N LYS A 99 4.16 7.37 0.71
CA LYS A 99 5.33 7.97 1.36
C LYS A 99 6.64 7.30 0.93
N LEU A 100 6.66 5.97 0.83
CA LEU A 100 7.82 5.25 0.33
C LEU A 100 8.15 5.65 -1.13
N VAL A 101 7.15 5.75 -2.00
CA VAL A 101 7.34 6.19 -3.40
C VAL A 101 7.93 7.60 -3.46
N LEU A 102 7.43 8.53 -2.64
CA LEU A 102 7.94 9.90 -2.58
C LEU A 102 9.40 9.93 -2.10
N ALA A 103 9.71 9.18 -1.03
CA ALA A 103 11.06 9.10 -0.50
C ALA A 103 12.06 8.52 -1.53
N LEU A 104 11.69 7.45 -2.24
CA LEU A 104 12.50 6.86 -3.30
C LEU A 104 12.65 7.78 -4.51
N GLY A 105 11.65 8.60 -4.78
CA GLY A 105 11.67 9.58 -5.87
C GLY A 105 12.59 10.76 -5.62
N GLY A 106 12.78 11.13 -4.38
CA GLY A 106 13.51 12.30 -3.93
C GLY A 106 12.75 13.62 -4.14
N GLU A 107 13.21 14.66 -3.46
CA GLU A 107 12.54 15.98 -3.39
C GLU A 107 12.22 16.57 -4.77
N SER A 108 13.11 16.43 -5.74
CA SER A 108 12.93 17.00 -7.07
C SER A 108 11.75 16.41 -7.85
N ARG A 109 11.22 15.25 -7.47
CA ARG A 109 10.11 14.56 -8.12
C ARG A 109 8.88 14.40 -7.21
N GLU A 110 8.95 14.89 -5.98
CA GLU A 110 7.91 14.68 -4.97
C GLU A 110 6.53 15.11 -5.46
N GLU A 111 6.37 16.35 -5.95
CA GLU A 111 5.07 16.86 -6.43
C GLU A 111 4.55 16.07 -7.64
N ALA A 112 5.42 15.69 -8.56
CA ALA A 112 5.02 14.91 -9.74
C ALA A 112 4.56 13.49 -9.35
N LEU A 113 5.28 12.83 -8.42
CA LEU A 113 4.92 11.52 -7.92
C LEU A 113 3.66 11.58 -7.05
N PHE A 114 3.54 12.60 -6.20
CA PHE A 114 2.34 12.81 -5.42
C PHE A 114 1.12 12.97 -6.31
N SER A 115 1.16 13.89 -7.27
CA SER A 115 0.07 14.15 -8.23
C SER A 115 -0.31 12.89 -9.00
N ARG A 116 0.66 12.05 -9.37
CA ARG A 116 0.42 10.81 -10.09
C ARG A 116 -0.25 9.75 -9.23
N TYR A 117 0.23 9.53 -8.00
CA TYR A 117 -0.17 8.39 -7.18
C TYR A 117 -1.22 8.73 -6.11
N CYS A 118 -1.47 10.02 -5.82
CA CYS A 118 -2.44 10.42 -4.79
C CYS A 118 -3.86 9.87 -5.05
N THR A 119 -4.23 9.67 -6.32
CA THR A 119 -5.53 9.08 -6.69
C THR A 119 -5.69 7.66 -6.16
N LEU A 120 -4.67 6.81 -6.33
CA LEU A 120 -4.69 5.44 -5.81
C LEU A 120 -4.68 5.43 -4.28
N ALA A 121 -3.85 6.27 -3.68
CA ALA A 121 -3.80 6.42 -2.22
C ALA A 121 -5.13 6.96 -1.65
N ALA A 122 -5.82 7.87 -2.36
CA ALA A 122 -7.14 8.37 -1.96
C ALA A 122 -8.20 7.27 -1.96
N ILE A 123 -8.22 6.44 -3.01
CA ILE A 123 -9.16 5.31 -3.10
C ILE A 123 -8.94 4.35 -1.94
N GLY A 124 -7.70 3.91 -1.68
CA GLY A 124 -7.40 3.01 -0.59
C GLY A 124 -7.67 3.62 0.78
N THR A 125 -7.34 4.89 1.01
CA THR A 125 -7.62 5.61 2.26
C THR A 125 -9.12 5.65 2.57
N ILE A 126 -9.96 5.86 1.55
CA ILE A 126 -11.42 5.84 1.69
C ILE A 126 -11.93 4.41 1.92
N ALA A 127 -11.41 3.45 1.15
CA ALA A 127 -11.80 2.04 1.23
C ALA A 127 -11.51 1.44 2.61
N ASP A 128 -10.39 1.83 3.21
CA ASP A 128 -9.95 1.41 4.54
C ASP A 128 -10.59 2.20 5.69
N VAL A 129 -11.51 3.11 5.36
CA VAL A 129 -12.30 3.89 6.34
C VAL A 129 -11.42 4.70 7.30
N MET A 130 -10.27 5.17 6.83
CA MET A 130 -9.34 5.94 7.66
C MET A 130 -9.89 7.32 8.04
N PRO A 131 -9.46 7.90 9.18
CA PRO A 131 -9.89 9.24 9.59
C PRO A 131 -9.58 10.31 8.53
N MET A 132 -10.59 11.08 8.11
CA MET A 132 -10.47 12.15 7.10
C MET A 132 -9.93 13.45 7.69
N SER A 133 -8.79 13.38 8.37
CA SER A 133 -8.09 14.51 8.99
C SER A 133 -6.63 14.56 8.52
N GLY A 134 -5.93 15.65 8.82
CA GLY A 134 -4.49 15.77 8.53
C GLY A 134 -4.14 15.41 7.10
N GLU A 135 -3.13 14.55 6.93
CA GLU A 135 -2.63 14.15 5.62
C GLU A 135 -3.64 13.35 4.79
N ASN A 136 -4.46 12.49 5.42
CA ASN A 136 -5.50 11.75 4.71
C ASN A 136 -6.46 12.69 3.98
N ARG A 137 -6.85 13.79 4.61
CA ARG A 137 -7.70 14.81 3.98
C ARG A 137 -7.03 15.40 2.75
N THR A 138 -5.74 15.70 2.81
CA THR A 138 -4.98 16.25 1.68
C THR A 138 -4.88 15.23 0.55
N ILE A 139 -4.50 13.99 0.86
CA ILE A 139 -4.40 12.89 -0.12
C ILE A 139 -5.75 12.67 -0.81
N VAL A 140 -6.83 12.57 -0.03
CA VAL A 140 -8.17 12.31 -0.56
C VAL A 140 -8.69 13.48 -1.41
N SER A 141 -8.53 14.73 -0.94
CA SER A 141 -8.97 15.90 -1.71
C SER A 141 -8.26 15.96 -3.07
N ARG A 142 -6.94 15.89 -3.07
CA ARG A 142 -6.15 15.96 -4.31
C ARG A 142 -6.38 14.74 -5.21
N GLY A 143 -6.48 13.55 -4.63
CA GLY A 143 -6.74 12.33 -5.39
C GLY A 143 -8.09 12.31 -6.08
N LEU A 144 -9.15 12.83 -5.43
CA LEU A 144 -10.47 12.93 -6.04
C LEU A 144 -10.53 13.98 -7.16
N GLU A 145 -9.81 15.11 -7.02
CA GLU A 145 -9.69 16.12 -8.07
C GLU A 145 -9.08 15.55 -9.36
N CYS A 146 -8.12 14.64 -9.23
CA CYS A 146 -7.36 14.07 -10.35
C CYS A 146 -7.91 12.73 -10.86
N ILE A 147 -8.93 12.13 -10.22
CA ILE A 147 -9.32 10.74 -10.43
C ILE A 147 -9.68 10.40 -11.87
N THR A 148 -10.40 11.27 -12.56
CA THR A 148 -10.80 11.09 -13.98
C THR A 148 -9.69 11.43 -14.98
N GLN A 149 -8.63 12.10 -14.53
CA GLN A 149 -7.51 12.56 -15.35
C GLN A 149 -6.26 11.67 -15.15
N SER A 150 -6.34 10.65 -14.31
CA SER A 150 -5.21 9.77 -14.03
C SER A 150 -4.79 9.00 -15.29
N ASP A 151 -3.53 8.60 -15.38
CA ASP A 151 -3.00 7.78 -16.48
C ASP A 151 -3.14 6.26 -16.24
N PHE A 152 -3.82 5.84 -15.18
CA PHE A 152 -4.01 4.44 -14.84
C PHE A 152 -5.14 3.81 -15.65
N ILE A 153 -4.80 3.01 -16.66
CA ILE A 153 -5.73 2.32 -17.55
C ILE A 153 -6.75 1.48 -16.77
N GLY A 154 -6.28 0.76 -15.73
CA GLY A 154 -7.16 -0.07 -14.88
C GLY A 154 -8.18 0.76 -14.11
N LEU A 155 -7.78 1.94 -13.61
CA LEU A 155 -8.70 2.84 -12.92
C LEU A 155 -9.75 3.41 -13.89
N HIS A 156 -9.33 3.80 -15.09
CA HIS A 156 -10.27 4.24 -16.13
C HIS A 156 -11.30 3.16 -16.50
N ALA A 157 -10.86 1.93 -16.69
CA ALA A 157 -11.76 0.81 -16.96
C ALA A 157 -12.75 0.59 -15.81
N LEU A 158 -12.28 0.67 -14.56
CA LEU A 158 -13.13 0.54 -13.38
C LEU A 158 -14.16 1.68 -13.28
N LEU A 159 -13.73 2.93 -13.52
CA LEU A 159 -14.63 4.09 -13.53
C LEU A 159 -15.69 3.98 -14.64
N GLN A 160 -15.31 3.49 -15.81
CA GLN A 160 -16.23 3.27 -16.94
C GLN A 160 -17.27 2.19 -16.60
N GLU A 161 -16.83 1.05 -16.09
CA GLU A 161 -17.71 -0.05 -15.68
C GLU A 161 -18.67 0.37 -14.56
N ALA A 162 -18.20 1.23 -13.65
CA ALA A 162 -19.01 1.79 -12.57
C ALA A 162 -19.96 2.93 -13.04
N GLY A 163 -19.87 3.39 -14.29
CA GLY A 163 -20.67 4.51 -14.82
C GLY A 163 -20.35 5.85 -14.17
N LEU A 164 -19.08 6.07 -13.82
CA LEU A 164 -18.61 7.25 -13.07
C LEU A 164 -17.74 8.21 -13.89
N MET A 165 -17.37 7.87 -15.14
CA MET A 165 -16.45 8.69 -15.96
C MET A 165 -16.89 10.14 -16.16
N ASP A 166 -18.20 10.36 -16.34
CA ASP A 166 -18.78 11.67 -16.63
C ASP A 166 -19.40 12.35 -15.41
N LYS A 167 -19.04 11.89 -14.21
CA LYS A 167 -19.60 12.39 -12.95
C LYS A 167 -18.52 12.99 -12.07
N ALA A 168 -18.92 13.97 -11.24
CA ALA A 168 -18.08 14.40 -10.13
C ALA A 168 -18.00 13.26 -9.11
N ILE A 169 -16.79 12.72 -8.90
CA ILE A 169 -16.56 11.58 -8.02
C ILE A 169 -16.29 12.09 -6.61
N THR A 170 -17.08 11.61 -5.66
CA THR A 170 -16.97 11.92 -4.25
C THR A 170 -16.48 10.71 -3.44
N SER A 171 -16.13 10.93 -2.17
CA SER A 171 -15.75 9.85 -1.26
C SER A 171 -16.86 8.78 -1.12
N VAL A 172 -18.12 9.16 -1.26
CA VAL A 172 -19.27 8.23 -1.22
C VAL A 172 -19.23 7.26 -2.39
N GLN A 173 -19.01 7.76 -3.62
CA GLN A 173 -18.91 6.88 -4.79
C GLN A 173 -17.65 6.00 -4.72
N VAL A 174 -16.54 6.52 -4.21
CA VAL A 174 -15.36 5.70 -3.98
C VAL A 174 -15.65 4.59 -2.97
N GLY A 175 -16.16 4.93 -1.79
CA GLY A 175 -16.38 3.94 -0.71
C GLY A 175 -17.44 2.90 -1.01
N PHE A 176 -18.53 3.27 -1.70
CA PHE A 176 -19.66 2.37 -1.92
C PHE A 176 -19.78 1.80 -3.33
N VAL A 177 -19.06 2.36 -4.30
CA VAL A 177 -19.15 1.89 -5.70
C VAL A 177 -17.82 1.38 -6.21
N LEU A 178 -16.68 2.08 -6.00
CA LEU A 178 -15.37 1.66 -6.50
C LEU A 178 -14.69 0.63 -5.58
N ALA A 179 -14.60 0.92 -4.30
CA ALA A 179 -13.88 0.07 -3.34
C ALA A 179 -14.41 -1.39 -3.24
N PRO A 180 -15.73 -1.67 -3.39
CA PRO A 180 -16.24 -3.04 -3.37
C PRO A 180 -15.98 -3.84 -4.65
N ARG A 181 -15.46 -3.25 -5.71
CA ARG A 181 -15.19 -3.89 -7.01
C ARG A 181 -13.73 -4.23 -7.19
#